data_26d89137be74def9c424a6eb7cc0376b
#
_entry.id   26d89137be74def9c424a6eb7cc0376b
#
_cell.length_a   1.000
_cell.length_b   1.000
_cell.length_c   1.000
_cell.angle_alpha   90.00
_cell.angle_beta   90.00
_cell.angle_gamma   90.00
#
_symmetry.space_group_name_H-M   'P 1'
#
loop_
_entity.id
_entity.type
_entity.pdbx_description
1 polymer ?
#
loop_
_entity_poly.entity_id
_entity_poly.type
_entity_poly.pdbx_seq_one_letter_code
_entity_poly.pdbx_strand_id
1 'polypeptide(L)'
;MATAWSVPESGSAGRSVPRVGKNLFAQKLDGFWSGEVSDDAQQPVEKLEALADGTFVVTSSEGPYVAKAVIVTAGADYNKLGVPGEDEFIGRGVSYCATCDAAFFTGQDVVVVGGGDAAVEEALFTTRYAKTVTIVHRRDTLRASGILQERARANEKIRFAWDTVVERIEGADAVERAVLRNLKTGTVSV
;
A
#
# COMPACT_ATOMS: atom_id res chain seq x y z
N MET A 1 7.68 -4.07 -2.58
CA MET A 1 8.38 -4.11 -1.27
C MET A 1 8.24 -5.52 -0.73
N ALA A 2 9.32 -6.26 -0.62
CA ALA A 2 9.31 -7.64 -0.12
C ALA A 2 9.28 -7.60 1.42
N THR A 3 8.25 -8.16 2.03
CA THR A 3 8.16 -8.30 3.48
C THR A 3 8.46 -9.75 3.86
N ALA A 4 9.61 -9.98 4.49
CA ALA A 4 9.94 -11.27 5.08
C ALA A 4 9.26 -11.37 6.46
N TRP A 5 8.50 -12.45 6.68
CA TRP A 5 7.94 -12.78 7.99
C TRP A 5 8.69 -13.96 8.57
N SER A 6 9.26 -13.76 9.77
CA SER A 6 9.73 -14.86 10.61
C SER A 6 8.56 -15.37 11.45
N VAL A 7 8.32 -16.67 11.40
CA VAL A 7 7.31 -17.35 12.23
C VAL A 7 7.91 -17.55 13.62
N PRO A 8 7.28 -17.12 14.72
CA PRO A 8 7.69 -17.49 16.07
C PRO A 8 7.45 -18.96 16.32
N GLU A 9 8.40 -19.63 16.96
CA GLU A 9 8.26 -20.99 17.41
C GLU A 9 7.13 -21.16 18.43
N SER A 10 6.39 -22.25 18.26
CA SER A 10 5.44 -22.88 19.18
C SER A 10 4.12 -22.15 19.50
N GLY A 11 3.03 -22.79 19.14
CA GLY A 11 1.74 -22.64 19.80
C GLY A 11 0.51 -22.73 18.90
N SER A 12 -0.01 -23.94 18.80
CA SER A 12 -1.43 -24.32 18.68
C SER A 12 -2.37 -23.56 17.72
N ALA A 13 -3.11 -24.38 16.99
CA ALA A 13 -4.41 -24.13 16.35
C ALA A 13 -4.41 -23.29 15.07
N GLY A 14 -4.78 -23.98 14.01
CA GLY A 14 -5.09 -23.52 12.67
C GLY A 14 -5.69 -22.12 12.59
N ARG A 15 -4.87 -21.14 12.26
CA ARG A 15 -5.36 -19.87 11.74
C ARG A 15 -5.46 -20.02 10.23
N SER A 16 -6.68 -19.93 9.72
CA SER A 16 -6.90 -19.75 8.30
C SER A 16 -6.11 -18.53 7.82
N VAL A 17 -5.16 -18.78 6.92
CA VAL A 17 -4.45 -17.69 6.24
C VAL A 17 -5.49 -16.94 5.40
N PRO A 18 -5.53 -15.61 5.43
CA PRO A 18 -6.44 -14.83 4.59
C PRO A 18 -6.27 -15.21 3.12
N ARG A 19 -7.36 -15.20 2.36
CA ARG A 19 -7.28 -15.39 0.89
C ARG A 19 -6.28 -14.39 0.33
N VAL A 20 -5.15 -14.91 -0.12
CA VAL A 20 -4.14 -14.13 -0.79
C VAL A 20 -4.65 -13.85 -2.20
N GLY A 21 -4.53 -12.61 -2.64
CA GLY A 21 -5.00 -12.18 -3.97
C GLY A 21 -4.39 -12.99 -5.11
N LYS A 22 -4.96 -12.86 -6.30
CA LYS A 22 -4.80 -13.72 -7.49
C LYS A 22 -3.39 -13.87 -8.11
N ASN A 23 -2.32 -13.36 -7.49
CA ASN A 23 -0.99 -13.30 -8.09
C ASN A 23 0.12 -13.83 -7.17
N LEU A 24 -0.13 -14.90 -6.44
CA LEU A 24 0.94 -15.61 -5.72
C LEU A 24 1.61 -16.59 -6.69
N PHE A 25 2.90 -16.42 -6.93
CA PHE A 25 3.71 -17.38 -7.67
C PHE A 25 4.47 -18.23 -6.66
N ALA A 26 4.33 -19.57 -6.76
CA ALA A 26 5.15 -20.50 -6.02
C ALA A 26 6.31 -20.94 -6.90
N GLN A 27 7.53 -20.80 -6.40
CA GLN A 27 8.73 -21.30 -7.04
C GLN A 27 9.20 -22.51 -6.24
N LYS A 28 9.32 -23.68 -6.90
CA LYS A 28 9.87 -24.89 -6.31
C LYS A 28 11.40 -24.75 -6.25
N LEU A 29 11.95 -24.76 -5.05
CA LEU A 29 13.37 -24.86 -4.83
C LEU A 29 13.72 -26.31 -4.53
N ASP A 30 14.11 -27.08 -5.54
CA ASP A 30 14.69 -28.42 -5.37
C ASP A 30 16.16 -28.28 -5.01
N GLY A 31 16.47 -28.54 -3.74
CA GLY A 31 17.85 -28.69 -3.24
C GLY A 31 18.60 -27.37 -3.04
N PHE A 32 19.43 -27.39 -2.05
CA PHE A 32 20.37 -26.33 -1.72
C PHE A 32 21.33 -26.13 -2.91
N TRP A 33 21.18 -25.05 -3.67
CA TRP A 33 22.14 -24.57 -4.68
C TRP A 33 22.65 -25.59 -5.70
N SER A 34 21.80 -26.17 -6.48
CA SER A 34 22.17 -26.65 -7.82
C SER A 34 21.43 -25.75 -8.82
N GLY A 35 22.08 -24.85 -9.45
CA GLY A 35 21.67 -23.72 -10.26
C GLY A 35 20.57 -23.84 -11.32
N GLU A 36 19.60 -24.71 -11.16
CA GLU A 36 18.39 -24.75 -11.97
C GLU A 36 17.24 -24.15 -11.17
N VAL A 37 16.94 -22.88 -11.46
CA VAL A 37 15.66 -22.28 -11.17
C VAL A 37 14.68 -22.90 -12.16
N SER A 38 13.89 -23.88 -11.73
CA SER A 38 12.77 -24.32 -12.54
C SER A 38 11.74 -23.19 -12.55
N ASP A 39 11.57 -22.56 -13.70
CA ASP A 39 10.56 -21.55 -13.94
C ASP A 39 9.21 -22.23 -14.15
N ASP A 40 8.71 -22.94 -13.13
CA ASP A 40 7.30 -23.36 -13.04
C ASP A 40 6.41 -22.12 -12.80
N ALA A 41 6.89 -21.00 -13.31
CA ALA A 41 6.32 -19.68 -13.23
C ALA A 41 4.92 -19.70 -13.82
N GLN A 42 4.00 -19.12 -13.08
CA GLN A 42 2.67 -18.68 -13.49
C GLN A 42 1.50 -19.56 -13.07
N GLN A 43 1.68 -20.46 -12.09
CA GLN A 43 0.54 -21.14 -11.51
C GLN A 43 -0.09 -20.31 -10.39
N PRO A 44 -1.38 -19.98 -10.48
CA PRO A 44 -2.07 -19.29 -9.40
C PRO A 44 -2.04 -20.13 -8.13
N VAL A 45 -1.55 -19.59 -7.03
CA VAL A 45 -1.62 -20.22 -5.72
C VAL A 45 -3.01 -20.00 -5.14
N GLU A 46 -3.69 -21.09 -4.86
CA GLU A 46 -5.06 -21.10 -4.31
C GLU A 46 -5.06 -21.14 -2.79
N LYS A 47 -4.08 -21.84 -2.20
CA LYS A 47 -4.02 -22.09 -0.76
C LYS A 47 -2.58 -22.24 -0.28
N LEU A 48 -2.31 -21.76 0.94
CA LEU A 48 -1.07 -21.98 1.66
C LEU A 48 -1.41 -22.47 3.07
N GLU A 49 -0.84 -23.60 3.48
CA GLU A 49 -1.04 -24.21 4.79
C GLU A 49 0.31 -24.50 5.44
N ALA A 50 0.45 -24.14 6.72
CA ALA A 50 1.58 -24.58 7.52
C ALA A 50 1.25 -25.91 8.20
N LEU A 51 2.16 -26.88 8.10
CA LEU A 51 2.04 -28.17 8.74
C LEU A 51 2.73 -28.20 10.11
N ALA A 52 2.37 -29.19 10.92
CA ALA A 52 2.89 -29.33 12.29
C ALA A 52 4.40 -29.66 12.34
N ASP A 53 4.95 -30.21 11.26
CA ASP A 53 6.38 -30.51 11.11
C ASP A 53 7.23 -29.30 10.67
N GLY A 54 6.62 -28.13 10.53
CA GLY A 54 7.28 -26.90 10.09
C GLY A 54 7.39 -26.76 8.58
N THR A 55 6.84 -27.68 7.80
CA THR A 55 6.74 -27.54 6.35
C THR A 55 5.46 -26.83 5.93
N PHE A 56 5.37 -26.47 4.65
CA PHE A 56 4.24 -25.78 4.06
C PHE A 56 3.67 -26.58 2.90
N VAL A 57 2.35 -26.60 2.75
CA VAL A 57 1.69 -27.05 1.54
C VAL A 57 1.18 -25.83 0.77
N VAL A 58 1.63 -25.72 -0.47
CA VAL A 58 1.19 -24.70 -1.42
C VAL A 58 0.33 -25.39 -2.47
N THR A 59 -0.96 -25.08 -2.50
CA THR A 59 -1.89 -25.64 -3.48
C THR A 59 -2.01 -24.68 -4.67
N SER A 60 -1.75 -25.20 -5.86
CA SER A 60 -1.96 -24.50 -7.13
C SER A 60 -2.99 -25.23 -7.99
N SER A 61 -3.31 -24.68 -9.15
CA SER A 61 -4.17 -25.33 -10.14
C SER A 61 -3.64 -26.66 -10.67
N GLU A 62 -2.34 -26.93 -10.55
CA GLU A 62 -1.70 -28.17 -10.96
C GLU A 62 -1.52 -29.19 -9.83
N GLY A 63 -1.86 -28.79 -8.60
CA GLY A 63 -1.80 -29.66 -7.44
C GLY A 63 -1.00 -29.10 -6.27
N PRO A 64 -0.79 -29.88 -5.22
CA PRO A 64 -0.09 -29.46 -4.02
C PRO A 64 1.43 -29.61 -4.18
N TYR A 65 2.16 -28.61 -3.66
CA TYR A 65 3.61 -28.62 -3.50
C TYR A 65 3.95 -28.57 -2.02
N VAL A 66 4.96 -29.34 -1.59
CA VAL A 66 5.48 -29.28 -0.22
C VAL A 66 6.77 -28.48 -0.22
N ALA A 67 6.86 -27.46 0.64
CA ALA A 67 8.01 -26.59 0.76
C ALA A 67 8.50 -26.49 2.21
N LYS A 68 9.81 -26.37 2.40
CA LYS A 68 10.42 -26.10 3.72
C LYS A 68 10.34 -24.62 4.10
N ALA A 69 10.23 -23.74 3.11
CA ALA A 69 10.08 -22.30 3.29
C ALA A 69 9.26 -21.72 2.14
N VAL A 70 8.51 -20.65 2.41
CA VAL A 70 7.73 -19.92 1.41
C VAL A 70 8.04 -18.43 1.55
N ILE A 71 8.38 -17.81 0.44
CA ILE A 71 8.54 -16.35 0.35
C ILE A 71 7.33 -15.79 -0.39
N VAL A 72 6.56 -14.95 0.30
CA VAL A 72 5.37 -14.30 -0.27
C VAL A 72 5.75 -12.95 -0.83
N THR A 73 5.64 -12.81 -2.15
CA THR A 73 5.94 -11.57 -2.88
C THR A 73 4.73 -11.10 -3.70
N ALA A 74 3.53 -11.36 -3.18
CA ALA A 74 2.27 -11.14 -3.88
C ALA A 74 1.92 -9.66 -4.14
N GLY A 75 2.75 -8.73 -3.66
CA GLY A 75 2.46 -7.32 -3.72
C GLY A 75 1.34 -6.91 -2.76
N ALA A 76 0.80 -5.74 -2.97
CA ALA A 76 -0.33 -5.21 -2.24
C ALA A 76 -1.18 -4.36 -3.17
N ASP A 77 -2.49 -4.42 -2.99
CA ASP A 77 -3.41 -3.48 -3.62
C ASP A 77 -3.55 -2.24 -2.74
N TYR A 78 -3.60 -1.09 -3.36
CA TYR A 78 -3.91 0.16 -2.67
C TYR A 78 -5.43 0.34 -2.54
N ASN A 79 -5.84 1.00 -1.46
CA ASN A 79 -7.23 1.35 -1.26
C ASN A 79 -7.56 2.60 -2.06
N LYS A 80 -8.48 2.47 -3.02
CA LYS A 80 -9.03 3.61 -3.76
C LYS A 80 -9.96 4.43 -2.86
N LEU A 81 -10.07 5.71 -3.17
CA LEU A 81 -11.04 6.61 -2.53
C LEU A 81 -12.46 6.33 -3.03
N GLY A 82 -12.59 5.87 -4.28
CA GLY A 82 -13.87 5.62 -4.95
C GLY A 82 -14.61 6.90 -5.30
N VAL A 83 -13.87 7.98 -5.57
CA VAL A 83 -14.44 9.29 -5.90
C VAL A 83 -14.39 9.59 -7.40
N PRO A 84 -15.30 10.41 -7.93
CA PRO A 84 -15.23 10.86 -9.32
C PRO A 84 -13.88 11.49 -9.65
N GLY A 85 -13.33 11.13 -10.82
CA GLY A 85 -12.04 11.60 -11.31
C GLY A 85 -10.84 10.77 -10.83
N GLU A 86 -10.96 9.94 -9.79
CA GLU A 86 -9.82 9.15 -9.29
C GLU A 86 -9.24 8.25 -10.37
N ASP A 87 -10.05 7.37 -10.96
CA ASP A 87 -9.59 6.44 -11.99
C ASP A 87 -9.20 7.13 -13.30
N GLU A 88 -9.87 8.22 -13.63
CA GLU A 88 -9.61 8.99 -14.82
C GLU A 88 -8.22 9.59 -14.84
N PHE A 89 -7.76 10.08 -13.69
CA PHE A 89 -6.48 10.80 -13.56
C PHE A 89 -5.33 9.94 -13.04
N ILE A 90 -5.47 8.60 -12.96
CA ILE A 90 -4.33 7.71 -12.66
C ILE A 90 -3.20 7.95 -13.67
N GLY A 91 -1.99 8.24 -13.16
CA GLY A 91 -0.82 8.58 -13.98
C GLY A 91 -0.86 9.98 -14.61
N ARG A 92 -1.92 10.76 -14.33
CA ARG A 92 -2.08 12.15 -14.79
C ARG A 92 -2.36 13.09 -13.61
N GLY A 93 -1.77 12.81 -12.45
CA GLY A 93 -1.90 13.60 -11.21
C GLY A 93 -2.43 12.81 -10.03
N VAL A 94 -3.05 11.63 -10.24
CA VAL A 94 -3.36 10.66 -9.20
C VAL A 94 -2.30 9.57 -9.19
N SER A 95 -1.70 9.35 -8.02
CA SER A 95 -0.68 8.32 -7.78
C SER A 95 -0.94 7.61 -6.46
N TYR A 96 -0.50 6.36 -6.38
CA TYR A 96 -0.54 5.53 -5.17
C TYR A 96 0.85 5.14 -4.67
N CYS A 97 1.91 5.76 -5.22
CA CYS A 97 3.30 5.49 -4.87
C CYS A 97 4.10 6.79 -4.86
N ALA A 98 4.21 7.43 -3.71
CA ALA A 98 4.99 8.67 -3.62
C ALA A 98 6.47 8.45 -3.96
N THR A 99 7.07 7.32 -3.58
CA THR A 99 8.46 7.03 -3.90
C THR A 99 8.71 6.84 -5.41
N CYS A 100 7.67 6.44 -6.16
CA CYS A 100 7.73 6.30 -7.61
C CYS A 100 7.57 7.66 -8.32
N ASP A 101 6.60 8.45 -7.87
CA ASP A 101 6.02 9.54 -8.67
C ASP A 101 6.24 10.94 -8.12
N ALA A 102 6.66 11.09 -6.83
CA ALA A 102 6.74 12.41 -6.19
C ALA A 102 7.63 13.43 -6.95
N ALA A 103 8.65 12.95 -7.67
CA ALA A 103 9.51 13.82 -8.47
C ALA A 103 8.77 14.55 -9.61
N PHE A 104 7.69 13.96 -10.14
CA PHE A 104 6.88 14.59 -11.17
C PHE A 104 6.06 15.78 -10.66
N PHE A 105 5.86 15.87 -9.34
CA PHE A 105 5.12 16.94 -8.68
C PHE A 105 6.03 18.02 -8.08
N THR A 106 7.26 18.15 -8.61
CA THR A 106 8.22 19.17 -8.14
C THR A 106 7.64 20.57 -8.23
N GLY A 107 7.66 21.29 -7.11
CA GLY A 107 7.18 22.68 -7.01
C GLY A 107 5.65 22.84 -7.00
N GLN A 108 4.89 21.73 -6.99
CA GLN A 108 3.43 21.75 -6.96
C GLN A 108 2.89 21.60 -5.54
N ASP A 109 1.64 22.01 -5.35
CA ASP A 109 0.88 21.74 -4.14
C ASP A 109 0.26 20.33 -4.25
N VAL A 110 0.53 19.47 -3.30
CA VAL A 110 0.13 18.04 -3.33
C VAL A 110 -0.81 17.72 -2.18
N VAL A 111 -1.82 16.91 -2.47
CA VAL A 111 -2.73 16.34 -1.47
C VAL A 111 -2.38 14.87 -1.25
N VAL A 112 -2.19 14.47 0.01
CA VAL A 112 -2.02 13.07 0.42
C VAL A 112 -3.21 12.67 1.27
N VAL A 113 -3.92 11.62 0.87
CA VAL A 113 -5.14 11.19 1.56
C VAL A 113 -4.84 9.98 2.44
N GLY A 114 -5.07 10.15 3.73
CA GLY A 114 -4.86 9.08 4.69
C GLY A 114 -4.46 9.59 6.07
N GLY A 115 -4.17 8.68 6.99
CA GLY A 115 -3.77 9.04 8.36
C GLY A 115 -3.05 7.91 9.08
N GLY A 116 -2.68 6.83 8.37
CA GLY A 116 -1.80 5.76 8.86
C GLY A 116 -0.34 6.03 8.50
N ASP A 117 0.54 5.10 8.92
CA ASP A 117 1.98 5.21 8.71
C ASP A 117 2.34 5.45 7.24
N ALA A 118 1.80 4.64 6.32
CA ALA A 118 2.07 4.78 4.89
C ALA A 118 1.76 6.19 4.36
N ALA A 119 0.58 6.74 4.67
CA ALA A 119 0.19 8.07 4.19
C ALA A 119 1.10 9.18 4.75
N VAL A 120 1.50 9.07 6.03
CA VAL A 120 2.36 10.07 6.67
C VAL A 120 3.81 9.96 6.17
N GLU A 121 4.33 8.74 5.96
CA GLU A 121 5.65 8.53 5.35
C GLU A 121 5.69 9.06 3.92
N GLU A 122 4.67 8.76 3.12
CA GLU A 122 4.57 9.26 1.75
C GLU A 122 4.45 10.79 1.69
N ALA A 123 3.68 11.37 2.60
CA ALA A 123 3.60 12.83 2.73
C ALA A 123 4.96 13.44 3.06
N LEU A 124 5.68 12.90 4.04
CA LEU A 124 7.03 13.32 4.40
C LEU A 124 8.02 13.18 3.24
N PHE A 125 7.95 12.07 2.50
CA PHE A 125 8.79 11.86 1.33
C PHE A 125 8.51 12.89 0.25
N THR A 126 7.24 13.15 -0.03
CA THR A 126 6.77 14.08 -1.07
C THR A 126 7.24 15.52 -0.81
N THR A 127 7.45 15.93 0.46
CA THR A 127 7.96 17.28 0.78
C THR A 127 9.35 17.56 0.20
N ARG A 128 10.10 16.56 -0.22
CA ARG A 128 11.40 16.73 -0.89
C ARG A 128 11.25 17.42 -2.25
N TYR A 129 10.12 17.25 -2.88
CA TYR A 129 9.85 17.73 -4.24
C TYR A 129 8.75 18.79 -4.26
N ALA A 130 7.64 18.53 -3.59
CA ALA A 130 6.48 19.41 -3.58
C ALA A 130 6.76 20.77 -2.92
N LYS A 131 6.01 21.78 -3.32
CA LYS A 131 5.98 23.08 -2.67
C LYS A 131 5.29 22.99 -1.32
N THR A 132 4.10 22.42 -1.26
CA THR A 132 3.38 22.08 -0.03
C THR A 132 2.75 20.71 -0.14
N VAL A 133 2.52 20.04 1.00
CA VAL A 133 1.81 18.76 1.08
C VAL A 133 0.68 18.89 2.09
N THR A 134 -0.56 18.69 1.65
CA THR A 134 -1.73 18.69 2.54
C THR A 134 -2.16 17.27 2.83
N ILE A 135 -2.05 16.83 4.09
CA ILE A 135 -2.60 15.55 4.53
C ILE A 135 -4.09 15.73 4.81
N VAL A 136 -4.92 15.11 3.97
CA VAL A 136 -6.37 15.08 4.13
C VAL A 136 -6.76 13.85 4.92
N HIS A 137 -7.35 14.04 6.10
CA HIS A 137 -7.78 12.95 6.96
C HIS A 137 -9.20 13.14 7.48
N ARG A 138 -9.99 12.06 7.39
CA ARG A 138 -11.42 12.05 7.79
C ARG A 138 -11.66 12.16 9.30
N ARG A 139 -10.62 12.17 10.12
CA ARG A 139 -10.67 12.32 11.59
C ARG A 139 -9.82 13.50 11.99
N ASP A 140 -9.88 13.87 13.25
CA ASP A 140 -9.08 14.94 13.88
C ASP A 140 -7.72 14.45 14.43
N THR A 141 -7.44 13.16 14.29
CA THR A 141 -6.20 12.53 14.77
C THR A 141 -5.68 11.49 13.79
N LEU A 142 -4.36 11.45 13.61
CA LEU A 142 -3.69 10.41 12.82
C LEU A 142 -3.64 9.09 13.58
N ARG A 143 -3.60 7.99 12.84
CA ARG A 143 -3.32 6.65 13.38
C ARG A 143 -1.86 6.23 13.20
N ALA A 144 -1.07 7.05 12.55
CA ALA A 144 0.36 6.83 12.36
C ALA A 144 1.09 6.77 13.70
N SER A 145 2.26 6.14 13.72
CA SER A 145 3.15 6.09 14.88
C SER A 145 3.53 7.49 15.37
N GLY A 146 3.76 7.64 16.67
CA GLY A 146 4.05 8.95 17.31
C GLY A 146 5.21 9.68 16.62
N ILE A 147 6.28 8.97 16.29
CA ILE A 147 7.46 9.55 15.63
C ILE A 147 7.13 10.11 14.23
N LEU A 148 6.27 9.46 13.48
CA LEU A 148 5.85 9.97 12.16
C LEU A 148 4.97 11.20 12.31
N GLN A 149 4.07 11.20 13.30
CA GLN A 149 3.23 12.36 13.61
C GLN A 149 4.07 13.58 14.01
N GLU A 150 5.06 13.39 14.87
CA GLU A 150 5.98 14.46 15.29
C GLU A 150 6.76 15.04 14.11
N ARG A 151 7.32 14.17 13.24
CA ARG A 151 8.03 14.60 12.04
C ARG A 151 7.12 15.36 11.08
N ALA A 152 5.90 14.88 10.88
CA ALA A 152 4.95 15.56 10.00
C ALA A 152 4.54 16.94 10.53
N ARG A 153 4.29 17.05 11.84
CA ARG A 153 3.95 18.34 12.49
C ARG A 153 5.11 19.33 12.50
N ALA A 154 6.34 18.84 12.58
CA ALA A 154 7.55 19.68 12.54
C ALA A 154 7.93 20.13 11.12
N ASN A 155 7.33 19.57 10.09
CA ASN A 155 7.66 19.90 8.70
C ASN A 155 6.84 21.10 8.21
N GLU A 156 7.50 22.20 7.89
CA GLU A 156 6.88 23.47 7.47
C GLU A 156 6.09 23.37 6.16
N LYS A 157 6.38 22.36 5.32
CA LYS A 157 5.68 22.12 4.07
C LYS A 157 4.40 21.30 4.27
N ILE A 158 4.20 20.64 5.44
CA ILE A 158 3.04 19.82 5.70
C ILE A 158 1.92 20.62 6.33
N ARG A 159 0.73 20.49 5.77
CA ARG A 159 -0.52 21.01 6.31
C ARG A 159 -1.48 19.85 6.57
N PHE A 160 -2.44 20.08 7.47
CA PHE A 160 -3.45 19.08 7.82
C PHE A 160 -4.85 19.62 7.53
N ALA A 161 -5.61 18.86 6.75
CA ALA A 161 -7.04 19.05 6.57
C ALA A 161 -7.77 17.97 7.38
N TRP A 162 -8.09 18.31 8.62
CA TRP A 162 -8.79 17.43 9.55
C TRP A 162 -10.28 17.32 9.26
N ASP A 163 -10.89 16.19 9.67
CA ASP A 163 -12.30 15.92 9.49
C ASP A 163 -12.75 16.11 8.03
N THR A 164 -11.86 15.83 7.09
CA THR A 164 -12.01 16.20 5.70
C THR A 164 -11.82 14.98 4.81
N VAL A 165 -12.60 14.92 3.73
CA VAL A 165 -12.51 13.92 2.67
C VAL A 165 -12.37 14.59 1.33
N VAL A 166 -11.78 13.87 0.37
CA VAL A 166 -11.86 14.24 -1.05
C VAL A 166 -13.24 13.85 -1.53
N GLU A 167 -13.95 14.76 -2.15
CA GLU A 167 -15.27 14.54 -2.71
C GLU A 167 -15.21 14.17 -4.19
N ARG A 168 -14.30 14.83 -4.93
CA ARG A 168 -14.01 14.53 -6.33
C ARG A 168 -12.68 15.16 -6.73
N ILE A 169 -12.14 14.68 -7.83
CA ILE A 169 -10.91 15.17 -8.46
C ILE A 169 -11.29 15.71 -9.83
N GLU A 170 -10.79 16.90 -10.16
CA GLU A 170 -11.17 17.62 -11.37
C GLU A 170 -9.92 18.09 -12.12
N GLY A 171 -10.04 18.13 -13.45
CA GLY A 171 -9.01 18.61 -14.37
C GLY A 171 -9.45 18.43 -15.81
N ALA A 172 -8.59 18.80 -16.75
CA ALA A 172 -8.77 18.54 -18.17
C ALA A 172 -7.87 17.36 -18.58
N ASP A 173 -6.63 17.62 -18.98
CA ASP A 173 -5.67 16.56 -19.36
C ASP A 173 -4.99 15.90 -18.16
N ALA A 174 -4.89 16.63 -17.06
CA ALA A 174 -4.32 16.17 -15.78
C ALA A 174 -5.11 16.76 -14.62
N VAL A 175 -4.81 16.32 -13.40
CA VAL A 175 -5.41 16.90 -12.18
C VAL A 175 -5.07 18.38 -12.09
N GLU A 176 -6.09 19.20 -11.94
CA GLU A 176 -5.96 20.63 -11.67
C GLU A 176 -6.34 20.96 -10.24
N ARG A 177 -7.29 20.21 -9.65
CA ARG A 177 -7.76 20.44 -8.30
C ARG A 177 -8.42 19.21 -7.67
N ALA A 178 -8.33 19.13 -6.34
CA ALA A 178 -9.10 18.20 -5.51
C ALA A 178 -10.15 18.99 -4.74
N VAL A 179 -11.40 18.60 -4.88
CA VAL A 179 -12.50 19.20 -4.11
C VAL A 179 -12.63 18.46 -2.80
N LEU A 180 -12.48 19.20 -1.72
CA LEU A 180 -12.46 18.71 -0.35
C LEU A 180 -13.74 19.09 0.37
N ARG A 181 -14.27 18.20 1.22
CA ARG A 181 -15.42 18.49 2.08
C ARG A 181 -15.08 18.19 3.53
N ASN A 182 -15.26 19.18 4.38
CA ASN A 182 -15.17 18.98 5.82
C ASN A 182 -16.43 18.28 6.34
N LEU A 183 -16.25 17.19 7.06
CA LEU A 183 -17.35 16.33 7.52
C LEU A 183 -18.14 16.93 8.71
N LYS A 184 -17.49 17.81 9.50
CA LYS A 184 -18.14 18.45 10.66
C LYS A 184 -18.92 19.72 10.27
N THR A 185 -18.35 20.51 9.38
CA THR A 185 -18.94 21.82 8.99
C THR A 185 -19.73 21.76 7.69
N GLY A 186 -19.51 20.73 6.88
CA GLY A 186 -20.04 20.64 5.52
C GLY A 186 -19.37 21.58 4.52
N THR A 187 -18.38 22.35 4.94
CA THR A 187 -17.67 23.31 4.08
C THR A 187 -16.94 22.60 2.97
N VAL A 188 -17.12 23.10 1.75
CA VAL A 188 -16.39 22.63 0.55
C VAL A 188 -15.26 23.63 0.25
N SER A 189 -14.07 23.11 -0.03
CA SER A 189 -12.89 23.87 -0.42
C SER A 189 -12.16 23.18 -1.58
N VAL A 190 -11.25 23.89 -2.20
CA VAL A 190 -10.42 23.39 -3.31
C VAL A 190 -8.95 23.56 -2.96
#